data_1e5ed971fe7e811f552088c4cd10f608
#
_entry.id   1e5ed971fe7e811f552088c4cd10f608
#
_cell.length_a   1.000
_cell.length_b   1.000
_cell.length_c   1.000
_cell.angle_alpha   90.00
_cell.angle_beta   90.00
_cell.angle_gamma   90.00
#
_symmetry.space_group_name_H-M   'P 1'
#
loop_
_entity.id
_entity.type
_entity.pdbx_description
1 polymer ?
#
loop_
_entity_poly.entity_id
_entity_poly.type
_entity_poly.pdbx_seq_one_letter_code
_entity_poly.pdbx_strand_id
1 'polypeptide(L)'
;MSWHEKFEMADLSTSLVEVIPPRDLETRPHRVITFEVAAGAEQRGLADAKVQTAPTAAGPWEDEDLSGSGIPTLAVGAHKPYRFSRYDRWVRVLAQSAADADKHCDLTIYFDAVG
;
A
#
# COMPACT_ATOMS: atom_id res chain seq x y z
N MET A 1 -19.76 9.76 -3.24
CA MET A 1 -19.73 8.34 -2.88
C MET A 1 -18.35 7.97 -2.39
N SER A 2 -18.24 7.23 -1.31
CA SER A 2 -16.97 6.83 -0.73
C SER A 2 -16.84 5.30 -0.74
N TRP A 3 -15.59 4.84 -0.76
CA TRP A 3 -15.24 3.44 -0.69
C TRP A 3 -14.12 3.27 0.34
N HIS A 4 -14.27 2.28 1.21
CA HIS A 4 -13.31 1.99 2.27
C HIS A 4 -13.04 0.49 2.32
N GLU A 5 -11.77 0.12 2.43
CA GLU A 5 -11.39 -1.28 2.58
C GLU A 5 -10.13 -1.37 3.45
N LYS A 6 -10.06 -2.42 4.25
CA LYS A 6 -8.91 -2.72 5.10
C LYS A 6 -8.31 -4.03 4.63
N PHE A 7 -7.00 -4.04 4.44
CA PHE A 7 -6.24 -5.22 4.04
C PHE A 7 -5.24 -5.56 5.14
N GLU A 8 -5.16 -6.83 5.52
CA GLU A 8 -4.22 -7.33 6.52
C GLU A 8 -3.35 -8.42 5.91
N MET A 9 -2.03 -8.25 6.00
CA MET A 9 -1.05 -9.23 5.54
C MET A 9 -0.18 -9.65 6.72
N ALA A 10 -0.29 -10.91 7.14
CA ALA A 10 0.60 -11.49 8.14
C ALA A 10 1.89 -11.93 7.46
N ASP A 11 3.01 -11.64 8.10
CA ASP A 11 4.35 -12.06 7.64
C ASP A 11 4.62 -11.69 6.17
N LEU A 12 4.59 -10.40 5.90
CA LEU A 12 4.84 -9.86 4.56
C LEU A 12 6.18 -10.37 4.01
N SER A 13 6.18 -10.75 2.74
CA SER A 13 7.37 -11.25 2.04
C SER A 13 8.51 -10.22 2.02
N THR A 14 9.75 -10.73 2.05
CA THR A 14 10.96 -9.91 1.83
C THR A 14 11.19 -9.59 0.34
N SER A 15 10.37 -10.12 -0.55
CA SER A 15 10.32 -9.75 -1.96
C SER A 15 9.13 -8.83 -2.19
N LEU A 16 9.22 -7.96 -3.20
CA LEU A 16 8.11 -7.07 -3.56
C LEU A 16 6.96 -7.91 -4.13
N VAL A 17 5.83 -7.91 -3.44
CA VAL A 17 4.66 -8.70 -3.81
C VAL A 17 3.41 -7.83 -3.86
N GLU A 18 2.44 -8.24 -4.67
CA GLU A 18 1.13 -7.58 -4.70
C GLU A 18 0.37 -7.89 -3.41
N VAL A 19 -0.02 -6.84 -2.70
CA VAL A 19 -0.75 -6.94 -1.42
C VAL A 19 -2.20 -6.47 -1.55
N ILE A 20 -2.47 -5.59 -2.49
CA ILE A 20 -3.82 -5.23 -2.90
C ILE A 20 -3.94 -5.53 -4.39
N PRO A 21 -4.74 -6.52 -4.77
CA PRO A 21 -4.97 -6.82 -6.18
C PRO A 21 -5.71 -5.68 -6.86
N PRO A 22 -5.72 -5.63 -8.21
CA PRO A 22 -6.38 -4.55 -8.93
C PRO A 22 -7.81 -4.28 -8.44
N ARG A 23 -8.06 -3.02 -8.11
CA ARG A 23 -9.37 -2.52 -7.65
C ARG A 23 -9.89 -1.49 -8.63
N ASP A 24 -11.14 -1.62 -9.04
CA ASP A 24 -11.82 -0.65 -9.87
C ASP A 24 -12.43 0.42 -8.99
N LEU A 25 -11.88 1.62 -9.02
CA LEU A 25 -12.35 2.74 -8.24
C LEU A 25 -13.32 3.64 -9.00
N GLU A 26 -13.61 3.28 -10.23
CA GLU A 26 -14.58 4.02 -11.06
C GLU A 26 -14.33 5.53 -11.04
N THR A 27 -15.29 6.30 -10.51
CA THR A 27 -15.23 7.76 -10.46
C THR A 27 -14.74 8.31 -9.13
N ARG A 28 -13.92 7.55 -8.39
CA ARG A 28 -13.37 7.96 -7.09
C ARG A 28 -11.88 8.35 -7.23
N PRO A 29 -11.60 9.58 -7.72
CA PRO A 29 -10.21 9.99 -7.97
C PRO A 29 -9.41 10.38 -6.74
N HIS A 30 -10.07 10.75 -5.63
CA HIS A 30 -9.41 11.19 -4.41
C HIS A 30 -9.16 10.00 -3.50
N ARG A 31 -7.89 9.63 -3.33
CA ARG A 31 -7.50 8.34 -2.73
C ARG A 31 -6.53 8.56 -1.58
N VAL A 32 -6.72 7.80 -0.51
CA VAL A 32 -5.81 7.77 0.63
C VAL A 32 -5.47 6.32 0.93
N ILE A 33 -4.19 6.00 0.97
CA ILE A 33 -3.70 4.67 1.34
C ILE A 33 -2.82 4.85 2.57
N THR A 34 -3.21 4.24 3.69
CA THR A 34 -2.45 4.32 4.93
C THR A 34 -1.81 2.96 5.19
N PHE A 35 -0.48 2.96 5.27
CA PHE A 35 0.30 1.77 5.62
C PHE A 35 0.58 1.79 7.11
N GLU A 36 0.40 0.66 7.78
CA GLU A 36 0.68 0.50 9.20
C GLU A 36 1.43 -0.80 9.45
N VAL A 37 2.60 -0.70 10.07
CA VAL A 37 3.38 -1.86 10.50
C VAL A 37 3.07 -2.11 11.96
N ALA A 38 2.76 -3.37 12.30
CA ALA A 38 2.44 -3.74 13.67
C ALA A 38 3.62 -3.47 14.61
N ALA A 39 3.30 -3.11 15.85
CA ALA A 39 4.31 -2.90 16.90
C ALA A 39 4.69 -4.23 17.56
N GLY A 40 5.89 -4.32 18.08
CA GLY A 40 6.35 -5.49 18.83
C GLY A 40 7.80 -5.84 18.54
N ALA A 41 8.45 -6.50 19.50
CA ALA A 41 9.87 -6.86 19.40
C ALA A 41 10.13 -7.91 18.31
N GLU A 42 9.10 -8.65 17.89
CA GLU A 42 9.20 -9.69 16.87
C GLU A 42 8.89 -9.16 15.47
N GLN A 43 8.60 -7.88 15.35
CA GLN A 43 8.27 -7.25 14.07
C GLN A 43 9.50 -6.69 13.38
N ARG A 44 9.46 -6.70 12.05
CA ARG A 44 10.39 -5.96 11.18
C ARG A 44 9.61 -4.95 10.36
N GLY A 45 10.28 -3.91 9.89
CA GLY A 45 9.62 -2.80 9.19
C GLY A 45 9.26 -3.10 7.74
N LEU A 46 8.66 -2.11 7.11
CA LEU A 46 8.38 -2.10 5.67
C LEU A 46 9.60 -1.53 4.95
N ALA A 47 10.13 -2.26 3.96
CA ALA A 47 11.30 -1.82 3.20
C ALA A 47 10.93 -1.05 1.95
N ASP A 48 9.81 -1.40 1.30
CA ASP A 48 9.38 -0.76 0.06
C ASP A 48 7.86 -0.92 -0.12
N ALA A 49 7.27 0.03 -0.81
CA ALA A 49 5.88 -0.04 -1.24
C ALA A 49 5.71 0.70 -2.56
N LYS A 50 4.85 0.17 -3.42
CA LYS A 50 4.48 0.81 -4.67
C LYS A 50 2.97 0.85 -4.79
N VAL A 51 2.46 2.04 -5.12
CA VAL A 51 1.08 2.22 -5.53
C VAL A 51 1.08 2.44 -7.04
N GLN A 52 0.32 1.63 -7.76
CA GLN A 52 0.27 1.70 -9.21
C GLN A 52 -1.16 1.93 -9.68
N THR A 53 -1.31 2.72 -10.73
CA THR A 53 -2.59 3.03 -11.34
C THR A 53 -2.60 2.62 -12.82
N ALA A 54 -3.78 2.32 -13.34
CA ALA A 54 -3.95 1.92 -14.73
C ALA A 54 -5.35 2.25 -15.26
N PRO A 55 -5.49 2.44 -16.57
CA PRO A 55 -6.80 2.66 -17.19
C PRO A 55 -7.63 1.39 -17.26
N THR A 56 -7.00 0.21 -17.26
CA THR A 56 -7.68 -1.09 -17.28
C THR A 56 -7.07 -2.03 -16.26
N ALA A 57 -7.79 -3.11 -15.91
CA ALA A 57 -7.30 -4.13 -14.98
C ALA A 57 -6.00 -4.81 -15.45
N ALA A 58 -5.75 -4.81 -16.75
CA ALA A 58 -4.55 -5.41 -17.34
C ALA A 58 -3.38 -4.41 -17.45
N GLY A 59 -3.60 -3.16 -17.13
CA GLY A 59 -2.61 -2.11 -17.26
C GLY A 59 -2.83 -1.23 -18.51
N PRO A 60 -1.81 -0.51 -18.98
CA PRO A 60 -0.45 -0.46 -18.41
C PRO A 60 -0.42 0.19 -17.03
N TRP A 61 0.39 -0.38 -16.14
CA TRP A 61 0.53 0.11 -14.77
C TRP A 61 1.61 1.17 -14.67
N GLU A 62 1.30 2.26 -13.98
CA GLU A 62 2.25 3.35 -13.73
C GLU A 62 2.42 3.54 -12.22
N ASP A 63 3.67 3.73 -11.80
CA ASP A 63 4.00 3.99 -10.40
C ASP A 63 3.55 5.39 -9.99
N GLU A 64 2.87 5.51 -8.85
CA GLU A 64 2.68 6.78 -8.18
C GLU A 64 3.95 7.18 -7.45
N ASP A 65 4.26 8.47 -7.45
CA ASP A 65 5.42 8.99 -6.71
C ASP A 65 5.08 9.11 -5.23
N LEU A 66 5.65 8.22 -4.41
CA LEU A 66 5.43 8.19 -2.96
C LEU A 66 6.45 9.01 -2.19
N SER A 67 7.51 9.53 -2.82
CA SER A 67 8.64 10.16 -2.15
C SER A 67 8.24 11.35 -1.28
N GLY A 68 7.29 12.13 -1.73
CA GLY A 68 6.78 13.29 -0.97
C GLY A 68 5.96 12.93 0.26
N SER A 69 5.55 11.68 0.41
CA SER A 69 4.71 11.21 1.51
C SER A 69 5.48 10.50 2.62
N GLY A 70 6.78 10.29 2.44
CA GLY A 70 7.62 9.64 3.43
C GLY A 70 7.50 8.12 3.46
N ILE A 71 6.83 7.52 2.47
CA ILE A 71 6.90 6.10 2.17
C ILE A 71 7.92 5.96 1.03
N PRO A 72 8.47 4.79 0.73
CA PRO A 72 7.99 3.45 1.06
C PRO A 72 8.50 2.81 2.35
N THR A 73 9.44 3.41 3.04
CA THR A 73 10.06 2.77 4.21
C THR A 73 9.34 3.17 5.49
N LEU A 74 8.94 2.20 6.30
CA LEU A 74 8.32 2.42 7.61
C LEU A 74 8.98 1.58 8.68
N ALA A 75 9.19 2.19 9.85
CA ALA A 75 9.69 1.49 11.02
C ALA A 75 8.57 0.66 11.68
N VAL A 76 8.99 -0.28 12.54
CA VAL A 76 8.06 -1.06 13.37
C VAL A 76 7.17 -0.12 14.20
N GLY A 77 5.88 -0.38 14.20
CA GLY A 77 4.90 0.41 14.92
C GLY A 77 4.51 1.73 14.26
N ALA A 78 5.08 2.06 13.12
CA ALA A 78 4.78 3.30 12.41
C ALA A 78 3.60 3.14 11.47
N HIS A 79 2.93 4.24 11.19
CA HIS A 79 1.92 4.32 10.15
C HIS A 79 2.13 5.60 9.33
N LYS A 80 1.72 5.57 8.07
CA LYS A 80 1.87 6.72 7.19
C LYS A 80 0.77 6.72 6.12
N PRO A 81 -0.01 7.82 5.98
CA PRO A 81 -0.94 7.97 4.88
C PRO A 81 -0.24 8.49 3.63
N TYR A 82 -0.68 8.02 2.48
CA TYR A 82 -0.33 8.54 1.18
C TYR A 82 -1.60 9.00 0.49
N ARG A 83 -1.66 10.29 0.13
CA ARG A 83 -2.83 10.91 -0.50
C ARG A 83 -2.49 11.28 -1.93
N PHE A 84 -3.38 10.93 -2.85
CA PHE A 84 -3.21 11.30 -4.25
C PHE A 84 -4.56 11.43 -4.94
N SER A 85 -4.56 12.13 -6.08
CA SER A 85 -5.73 12.25 -6.92
C SER A 85 -5.38 11.75 -8.31
N ARG A 86 -6.14 10.79 -8.81
CA ARG A 86 -5.95 10.19 -10.13
C ARG A 86 -7.30 9.82 -10.73
N TYR A 87 -7.41 9.94 -12.04
CA TYR A 87 -8.62 9.57 -12.77
C TYR A 87 -8.53 8.19 -13.43
N ASP A 88 -7.38 7.52 -13.35
CA ASP A 88 -7.26 6.12 -13.75
C ASP A 88 -8.14 5.26 -12.86
N ARG A 89 -8.91 4.37 -13.46
CA ARG A 89 -9.91 3.57 -12.74
C ARG A 89 -9.31 2.56 -11.78
N TRP A 90 -8.16 1.97 -12.15
CA TRP A 90 -7.63 0.81 -11.45
C TRP A 90 -6.43 1.17 -10.60
N VAL A 91 -6.37 0.60 -9.42
CA VAL A 91 -5.27 0.77 -8.48
C VAL A 91 -4.87 -0.59 -7.94
N ARG A 92 -3.56 -0.82 -7.83
CA ARG A 92 -3.01 -1.97 -7.09
C ARG A 92 -1.87 -1.50 -6.21
N VAL A 93 -1.53 -2.31 -5.21
CA VAL A 93 -0.45 -1.98 -4.27
C VAL A 93 0.47 -3.17 -4.13
N LEU A 94 1.78 -2.90 -4.19
CA LEU A 94 2.83 -3.87 -3.92
C LEU A 94 3.60 -3.41 -2.68
N ALA A 95 4.10 -4.36 -1.91
CA ALA A 95 4.86 -4.05 -0.71
C ALA A 95 5.92 -5.11 -0.44
N GLN A 96 6.94 -4.72 0.32
CA GLN A 96 8.08 -5.56 0.64
C GLN A 96 8.51 -5.33 2.07
N SER A 97 8.69 -6.40 2.83
CA SER A 97 9.21 -6.36 4.19
C SER A 97 10.71 -6.11 4.20
N ALA A 98 11.19 -5.45 5.25
CA ALA A 98 12.62 -5.41 5.55
C ALA A 98 13.16 -6.83 5.79
N ALA A 99 14.43 -7.05 5.48
CA ALA A 99 15.08 -8.34 5.66
C ALA A 99 15.58 -8.49 7.10
N ASP A 100 14.91 -9.32 7.88
CA ASP A 100 15.35 -9.74 9.21
C ASP A 100 14.78 -11.13 9.45
N ALA A 101 15.62 -12.16 9.31
CA ALA A 101 15.20 -13.56 9.25
C ALA A 101 14.47 -14.06 10.50
N ASP A 102 14.73 -13.46 11.66
CA ASP A 102 14.15 -13.88 12.93
C ASP A 102 12.86 -13.14 13.27
N LYS A 103 12.40 -12.27 12.38
CA LYS A 103 11.25 -11.41 12.60
C LYS A 103 10.26 -11.50 11.45
N HIS A 104 9.07 -10.97 11.67
CA HIS A 104 8.03 -10.92 10.64
C HIS A 104 7.47 -9.50 10.52
N CYS A 105 6.80 -9.21 9.42
CA CYS A 105 6.16 -7.93 9.18
C CYS A 105 4.67 -8.14 8.99
N ASP A 106 3.88 -7.73 9.97
CA ASP A 106 2.43 -7.74 9.86
C ASP A 106 1.98 -6.34 9.39
N LEU A 107 1.55 -6.28 8.16
CA LEU A 107 1.18 -5.03 7.50
C LEU A 107 -0.33 -4.90 7.42
N THR A 108 -0.85 -3.74 7.82
CA THR A 108 -2.24 -3.37 7.61
C THR A 108 -2.28 -2.18 6.66
N ILE A 109 -3.18 -2.23 5.68
CA ILE A 109 -3.39 -1.12 4.75
C ILE A 109 -4.86 -0.71 4.83
N TYR A 110 -5.09 0.57 5.08
CA TYR A 110 -6.41 1.19 5.01
C TYR A 110 -6.48 1.95 3.69
N PHE A 111 -7.47 1.64 2.88
CA PHE A 111 -7.64 2.25 1.57
C PHE A 111 -8.99 2.95 1.49
N ASP A 112 -8.95 4.26 1.27
CA ASP A 112 -10.14 5.10 1.14
C ASP A 112 -10.14 5.79 -0.22
N ALA A 113 -11.31 5.87 -0.85
CA ALA A 113 -11.49 6.58 -2.10
C ALA A 113 -12.82 7.30 -2.12
N VAL A 114 -12.82 8.53 -2.64
CA VAL A 114 -14.03 9.35 -2.74
C VAL A 114 -14.14 9.98 -4.13
N GLY A 115 -15.36 10.16 -4.54
CA GLY A 115 -15.70 10.78 -5.83
C GLY A 115 -15.76 12.28 -5.81
#